data_4890b4e33a81ee9d80b43dafaec1b3a1
#
_entry.id   4890b4e33a81ee9d80b43dafaec1b3a1
#
_cell.length_a   1.000
_cell.length_b   1.000
_cell.length_c   1.000
_cell.angle_alpha   90.00
_cell.angle_beta   90.00
_cell.angle_gamma   90.00
#
_symmetry.space_group_name_H-M   'P 1'
#
loop_
_entity.id
_entity.type
_entity.pdbx_description
1 polymer ?
#
loop_
_entity_poly.entity_id
_entity_poly.type
_entity_poly.pdbx_seq_one_letter_code
_entity_poly.pdbx_strand_id
1 'polypeptide(L)' 'MLIINIKGLIERKSAIERRKITYKVMENETGMKVLTLSRIASNHDYNISRKDIEKLLIYFRCQPNELMTLIPEE' A
#
# COMPACT_ATOMS: atom_id res chain seq x y z
N MET A 1 -9.85 -10.13 9.71
CA MET A 1 -9.84 -9.13 8.62
C MET A 1 -8.41 -8.71 8.35
N LEU A 2 -8.00 -8.72 7.11
CA LEU A 2 -6.64 -8.32 6.72
C LEU A 2 -6.65 -6.88 6.23
N ILE A 3 -5.85 -6.03 6.86
CA ILE A 3 -5.75 -4.63 6.50
C ILE A 3 -4.42 -4.39 5.80
N ILE A 4 -4.47 -3.67 4.68
CA ILE A 4 -3.26 -3.25 3.95
C ILE A 4 -3.03 -1.78 4.27
N ASN A 5 -1.89 -1.47 4.90
CA ASN A 5 -1.59 -0.15 5.44
C ASN A 5 -0.90 0.75 4.40
N ILE A 6 -1.59 1.06 3.30
CA ILE A 6 -1.01 1.94 2.27
C ILE A 6 -0.88 3.37 2.78
N LYS A 7 -1.92 3.89 3.42
CA LYS A 7 -1.93 5.30 3.84
C LYS A 7 -0.81 5.64 4.81
N GLY A 8 -0.61 4.80 5.82
CA GLY A 8 0.47 5.01 6.79
C GLY A 8 1.85 4.94 6.15
N LEU A 9 2.05 4.01 5.21
CA LEU A 9 3.33 3.88 4.51
C LEU A 9 3.57 5.03 3.55
N ILE A 10 2.52 5.56 2.92
CA ILE A 10 2.62 6.78 2.09
C ILE A 10 3.10 7.95 2.95
N GLU A 11 2.51 8.14 4.12
CA GLU A 11 2.92 9.23 5.03
C GLU A 11 4.38 9.08 5.43
N ARG A 12 4.80 7.86 5.78
CA ARG A 12 6.19 7.59 6.16
C ARG A 12 7.15 7.89 5.01
N LYS A 13 6.85 7.40 3.81
CA LYS A 13 7.70 7.61 2.64
C LYS A 13 7.73 9.08 2.24
N SER A 14 6.60 9.76 2.31
CA SER A 14 6.52 11.20 2.02
C SER A 14 7.42 12.00 2.96
N ALA A 15 7.43 11.66 4.23
CA ALA A 15 8.29 12.34 5.21
C ALA A 15 9.77 12.06 4.96
N ILE A 16 10.13 10.81 4.69
CA ILE A 16 11.52 10.40 4.44
C ILE A 16 12.06 11.09 3.18
N GLU A 17 11.27 11.11 2.11
CA GLU A 17 11.70 11.65 0.82
C GLU A 17 11.42 13.14 0.68
N ARG A 18 10.79 13.75 1.67
CA ARG A 18 10.46 15.19 1.69
C ARG A 18 9.68 15.62 0.45
N ARG A 19 8.71 14.80 0.03
CA ARG A 19 7.81 15.11 -1.08
C ARG A 19 6.44 14.51 -0.80
N LYS A 20 5.41 15.09 -1.40
CA LYS A 20 4.06 14.54 -1.25
C LYS A 20 3.87 13.36 -2.19
N ILE A 21 3.65 12.18 -1.63
CA ILE A 21 3.35 10.98 -2.41
C ILE A 21 1.83 10.80 -2.43
N THR A 22 1.27 10.76 -3.62
CA THR A 22 -0.15 10.52 -3.86
C THR A 22 -0.30 9.20 -4.61
N TYR A 23 -1.54 8.72 -4.78
CA TYR A 23 -1.78 7.54 -5.60
C TYR A 23 -1.33 7.77 -7.04
N LYS A 24 -1.45 9.01 -7.56
CA LYS A 24 -0.99 9.33 -8.91
C LYS A 24 0.54 9.22 -9.03
N VAL A 25 1.26 9.70 -8.03
CA VAL A 25 2.71 9.54 -7.96
C VAL A 25 3.08 8.06 -7.92
N MET A 26 2.37 7.28 -7.09
CA MET A 26 2.60 5.84 -7.01
C MET A 26 2.32 5.15 -8.34
N GLU A 27 1.26 5.53 -9.04
CA GLU A 27 0.95 4.98 -10.36
C GLU A 27 2.11 5.21 -11.32
N ASN A 28 2.66 6.41 -11.34
CA ASN A 28 3.78 6.75 -12.21
C ASN A 28 5.05 5.96 -11.85
N GLU A 29 5.24 5.66 -10.58
CA GLU A 29 6.47 5.02 -10.11
C GLU A 29 6.38 3.50 -10.01
N THR A 30 5.20 2.95 -9.79
CA THR A 30 5.01 1.50 -9.64
C THR A 30 4.32 0.85 -10.82
N GLY A 31 3.59 1.63 -11.61
CA GLY A 31 2.71 1.11 -12.66
C GLY A 31 1.37 0.61 -12.15
N MET A 32 1.11 0.68 -10.84
CA MET A 32 -0.18 0.29 -10.28
C MET A 32 -1.18 1.43 -10.43
N LYS A 33 -2.35 1.12 -10.97
CA LYS A 33 -3.36 2.15 -11.24
C LYS A 33 -3.90 2.78 -9.98
N VAL A 34 -4.23 4.08 -10.05
CA VAL A 34 -4.83 4.80 -8.92
C VAL A 34 -6.05 4.08 -8.38
N LEU A 35 -6.92 3.59 -9.26
CA LEU A 35 -8.12 2.86 -8.85
C LEU A 35 -7.78 1.59 -8.05
N THR A 36 -6.77 0.85 -8.48
CA THR A 36 -6.30 -0.34 -7.77
C THR A 36 -5.79 0.02 -6.38
N LEU A 37 -4.95 1.06 -6.29
CA LEU A 37 -4.41 1.52 -5.01
C LEU A 37 -5.51 1.96 -4.06
N SER A 38 -6.49 2.70 -4.57
CA SER A 38 -7.63 3.14 -3.78
C SER A 38 -8.45 1.96 -3.25
N ARG A 39 -8.68 0.95 -4.08
CA ARG A 39 -9.42 -0.25 -3.67
C ARG A 39 -8.68 -1.04 -2.61
N ILE A 40 -7.38 -1.20 -2.76
CA ILE A 40 -6.55 -1.89 -1.77
C ILE A 40 -6.60 -1.16 -0.43
N ALA A 41 -6.54 0.16 -0.45
CA ALA A 41 -6.52 0.97 0.77
C ALA A 41 -7.86 1.01 1.50
N SER A 42 -8.98 0.94 0.78
CA SER A 42 -10.31 1.17 1.35
C SER A 42 -11.21 -0.05 1.39
N ASN A 43 -10.97 -1.06 0.58
CA ASN A 43 -11.81 -2.25 0.51
C ASN A 43 -11.08 -3.47 1.04
N HIS A 44 -11.40 -3.87 2.27
CA HIS A 44 -10.74 -4.99 2.95
C HIS A 44 -11.01 -6.34 2.29
N ASP A 45 -12.04 -6.43 1.43
CA ASP A 45 -12.36 -7.64 0.70
C ASP A 45 -11.74 -7.70 -0.70
N TYR A 46 -10.96 -6.67 -1.07
CA TYR A 46 -10.32 -6.64 -2.38
C TYR A 46 -9.22 -7.71 -2.46
N ASN A 47 -9.25 -8.51 -3.51
CA ASN A 47 -8.24 -9.54 -3.74
C ASN A 47 -6.98 -8.91 -4.32
N ILE A 48 -6.02 -8.65 -3.46
CA ILE A 48 -4.70 -8.14 -3.90
C ILE A 48 -3.86 -9.31 -4.42
N SER A 49 -3.22 -9.11 -5.56
CA SER A 49 -2.36 -10.15 -6.13
C SER A 49 -1.01 -10.20 -5.41
N ARG A 50 -0.35 -11.36 -5.51
CA ARG A 50 1.01 -11.51 -4.97
C ARG A 50 1.97 -10.50 -5.59
N LYS A 51 1.84 -10.25 -6.90
CA LYS A 51 2.65 -9.26 -7.60
C LYS A 51 2.47 -7.86 -7.04
N ASP A 52 1.24 -7.48 -6.74
CA ASP A 52 0.93 -6.16 -6.18
C ASP A 52 1.50 -6.01 -4.78
N ILE A 53 1.41 -7.06 -3.96
CA ILE A 53 2.02 -7.07 -2.63
C ILE A 53 3.53 -6.88 -2.75
N GLU A 54 4.17 -7.60 -3.66
CA GLU A 54 5.60 -7.50 -3.89
C GLU A 54 6.01 -6.09 -4.32
N LYS A 55 5.26 -5.49 -5.24
CA LYS A 55 5.50 -4.11 -5.68
C LYS A 55 5.42 -3.11 -4.53
N LEU A 56 4.41 -3.26 -3.67
CA LEU A 56 4.24 -2.38 -2.52
C LEU A 56 5.37 -2.53 -1.50
N LEU A 57 5.79 -3.76 -1.22
CA LEU A 57 6.89 -4.02 -0.30
C LEU A 57 8.20 -3.40 -0.80
N ILE A 58 8.48 -3.56 -2.08
CA ILE A 58 9.68 -2.99 -2.71
C ILE A 58 9.60 -1.47 -2.72
N TYR A 59 8.46 -0.92 -3.12
CA TYR A 59 8.27 0.52 -3.22
C TYR A 59 8.44 1.22 -1.89
N PHE A 60 7.82 0.69 -0.83
CA PHE A 60 7.90 1.27 0.51
C PHE A 60 9.13 0.82 1.28
N ARG A 61 9.89 -0.15 0.77
CA ARG A 61 11.05 -0.74 1.45
C ARG A 61 10.69 -1.17 2.87
N CYS A 62 9.62 -1.94 2.98
CA CYS A 62 9.11 -2.37 4.28
C CYS A 62 8.99 -3.89 4.33
N GLN A 63 8.80 -4.39 5.54
CA GLN A 63 8.54 -5.81 5.78
C GLN A 63 7.04 -6.10 5.65
N PRO A 64 6.65 -7.35 5.37
CA PRO A 64 5.22 -7.68 5.28
C PRO A 64 4.41 -7.30 6.50
N ASN A 65 4.98 -7.38 7.70
CA ASN A 65 4.27 -7.01 8.92
C ASN A 65 4.02 -5.50 9.05
N GLU A 66 4.73 -4.69 8.29
CA GLU A 66 4.48 -3.23 8.24
C GLU A 66 3.38 -2.90 7.23
N LEU A 67 3.26 -3.70 6.17
CA LEU A 67 2.25 -3.49 5.14
C LEU A 67 0.90 -4.09 5.51
N MET A 68 0.90 -5.25 6.13
CA MET A 68 -0.31 -6.04 6.37
C MET A 68 -0.52 -6.29 7.86
N THR A 69 -1.77 -6.13 8.29
CA THR A 69 -2.17 -6.41 9.67
C THR A 69 -3.39 -7.32 9.66
N LEU A 70 -3.31 -8.44 10.35
CA LEU A 70 -4.46 -9.33 10.52
C LEU A 70 -5.15 -9.00 11.83
N ILE A 71 -6.44 -8.62 11.74
CA ILE A 71 -7.27 -8.38 12.89
C ILE A 71 -8.10 -9.63 13.13
N PRO A 72 -7.96 -10.30 14.28
CA PRO A 72 -8.72 -11.51 14.55
C PRO A 72 -10.21 -11.21 14.61
N GLU A 73 -11.01 -12.14 14.07
CA GLU A 73 -12.45 -12.10 14.21
C GLU A 73 -12.84 -12.95 15.41
N GLU A 74 -13.75 -12.44 16.22
CA GLU A 74 -14.27 -13.15 17.37
C GLU A 74 -15.60 -13.82 17.06
#